data_ac3382fa6252dc4813440e0a3f57dd49
#
_entry.id   ac3382fa6252dc4813440e0a3f57dd49
#
_cell.length_a   1.000
_cell.length_b   1.000
_cell.length_c   1.000
_cell.angle_alpha   90.00
_cell.angle_beta   90.00
_cell.angle_gamma   90.00
#
_symmetry.space_group_name_H-M   'P 1'
#
loop_
_entity.id
_entity.type
_entity.pdbx_description
1 polymer ?
#
loop_
_entity_poly.entity_id
_entity_poly.type
_entity_poly.pdbx_seq_one_letter_code
_entity_poly.pdbx_strand_id
1 'polypeptide(L)'
;MKKFSLTVKIVCALCLQCSLVTAQTLTKSYTTQHRTLNINEFEDNWMVQVQHLELTKPGGNGYHDFLQQQKEINQTRFKKNEVSHIQTHKKNLNVGLNIDYGFEGNYYNNKVPNDNTLAISNDGLMIAGINSSYIIYDQNNDSILKRATLNSLTFSFNQLLFVKKYDPKFIYDPNEDRFIMVFLVGNNPINNHICVAFSTSNNPLDDWNVYMLTGDALGTDHWTDYPAISLTNDELFITGNLLQHNVSWQEGFYQSLIWQIDKTQGYQGNDTLDFNLWSELKDDS
;
A
#
# COMPACT_ATOMS: atom_id res chain seq x y z
N MET A 1 -57.29 26.42 25.33
CA MET A 1 -56.39 25.24 25.39
C MET A 1 -56.22 24.55 24.02
N LYS A 2 -55.96 25.26 22.92
CA LYS A 2 -55.72 24.67 21.59
C LYS A 2 -54.45 25.15 20.85
N LYS A 3 -53.63 25.96 21.49
CA LYS A 3 -52.39 26.47 20.85
C LYS A 3 -51.09 25.76 21.25
N PHE A 4 -51.14 24.86 22.23
CA PHE A 4 -49.92 24.14 22.68
C PHE A 4 -49.58 22.87 21.85
N SER A 5 -50.52 22.37 21.03
CA SER A 5 -50.36 21.16 20.26
C SER A 5 -49.60 21.33 18.95
N LEU A 6 -49.57 22.55 18.36
CA LEU A 6 -48.97 22.78 17.05
C LEU A 6 -47.45 23.00 17.15
N THR A 7 -46.99 23.66 18.21
CA THR A 7 -45.58 23.96 18.44
C THR A 7 -44.79 22.72 18.80
N VAL A 8 -45.39 21.80 19.59
CA VAL A 8 -44.73 20.52 19.96
C VAL A 8 -44.60 19.57 18.74
N LYS A 9 -45.56 19.58 17.81
CA LYS A 9 -45.48 18.80 16.59
C LYS A 9 -44.45 19.33 15.58
N ILE A 10 -44.22 20.64 15.52
CA ILE A 10 -43.21 21.26 14.67
C ILE A 10 -41.81 21.00 15.26
N VAL A 11 -41.63 21.06 16.57
CA VAL A 11 -40.32 20.73 17.22
C VAL A 11 -39.99 19.25 17.08
N CYS A 12 -40.96 18.33 17.20
CA CYS A 12 -40.72 16.90 16.92
C CYS A 12 -40.45 16.59 15.45
N ALA A 13 -41.05 17.35 14.52
CA ALA A 13 -40.80 17.18 13.08
C ALA A 13 -39.42 17.72 12.66
N LEU A 14 -38.92 18.76 13.33
CA LEU A 14 -37.56 19.29 13.10
C LEU A 14 -36.47 18.43 13.74
N CYS A 15 -36.76 17.69 14.79
CA CYS A 15 -35.80 16.73 15.38
C CYS A 15 -35.69 15.40 14.61
N LEU A 16 -36.64 15.08 13.72
CA LEU A 16 -36.60 13.86 12.89
C LEU A 16 -35.92 14.03 11.55
N GLN A 17 -35.41 15.21 11.23
CA GLN A 17 -34.53 15.47 10.09
C GLN A 17 -33.05 15.52 10.47
N CYS A 18 -32.63 14.85 11.56
CA CYS A 18 -31.28 14.37 11.65
C CYS A 18 -31.14 13.27 10.58
N SER A 19 -30.83 13.70 9.35
CA SER A 19 -30.31 12.83 8.32
C SER A 19 -29.19 12.01 8.95
N LEU A 20 -29.39 10.70 9.02
CA LEU A 20 -28.31 9.76 9.23
C LEU A 20 -27.36 9.93 8.03
N VAL A 21 -26.46 10.89 8.09
CA VAL A 21 -25.32 10.95 7.20
C VAL A 21 -24.41 9.83 7.65
N THR A 22 -24.58 8.65 7.09
CA THR A 22 -23.58 7.60 7.23
C THR A 22 -22.39 8.04 6.40
N ALA A 23 -21.34 8.51 7.07
CA ALA A 23 -20.15 9.01 6.43
C ALA A 23 -19.33 7.89 5.74
N GLN A 24 -19.67 6.63 6.00
CA GLN A 24 -18.95 5.47 5.47
C GLN A 24 -19.82 4.20 5.48
N THR A 25 -19.50 3.25 4.61
CA THR A 25 -20.15 1.95 4.54
C THR A 25 -19.15 0.86 4.94
N LEU A 26 -19.56 -0.04 5.83
CA LEU A 26 -18.82 -1.20 6.26
C LEU A 26 -19.46 -2.47 5.69
N THR A 27 -18.67 -3.25 4.95
CA THR A 27 -19.07 -4.57 4.44
C THR A 27 -18.12 -5.63 4.97
N LYS A 28 -18.65 -6.70 5.57
CA LYS A 28 -17.85 -7.90 5.92
C LYS A 28 -17.67 -8.76 4.68
N SER A 29 -16.45 -9.22 4.46
CA SER A 29 -16.13 -10.06 3.32
C SER A 29 -15.03 -11.06 3.70
N TYR A 30 -14.72 -11.98 2.81
CA TYR A 30 -13.65 -12.96 2.98
C TYR A 30 -13.12 -13.42 1.62
N THR A 31 -11.92 -14.03 1.63
CA THR A 31 -11.37 -14.72 0.47
C THR A 31 -11.06 -16.16 0.79
N THR A 32 -11.30 -17.05 -0.18
CA THR A 32 -10.93 -18.48 -0.13
C THR A 32 -9.76 -18.80 -1.06
N GLN A 33 -9.23 -17.81 -1.76
CA GLN A 33 -8.06 -17.99 -2.62
C GLN A 33 -6.79 -17.93 -1.76
N HIS A 34 -6.48 -19.06 -1.13
CA HIS A 34 -5.33 -19.24 -0.24
C HIS A 34 -4.38 -20.32 -0.77
N ARG A 35 -3.07 -20.11 -0.57
CA ARG A 35 -2.00 -21.10 -0.76
C ARG A 35 -0.92 -20.87 0.27
N THR A 36 -0.42 -21.94 0.88
CA THR A 36 0.88 -21.92 1.56
C THR A 36 1.95 -22.36 0.55
N LEU A 37 2.98 -21.57 0.40
CA LEU A 37 4.04 -21.82 -0.58
C LEU A 37 5.41 -21.39 -0.05
N ASN A 38 6.45 -22.04 -0.56
CA ASN A 38 7.83 -21.65 -0.32
C ASN A 38 8.39 -20.91 -1.54
N ILE A 39 8.90 -19.72 -1.34
CA ILE A 39 9.45 -18.92 -2.43
C ILE A 39 10.67 -19.53 -3.10
N ASN A 40 11.35 -20.51 -2.44
CA ASN A 40 12.49 -21.20 -3.01
C ASN A 40 12.10 -22.32 -3.99
N GLU A 41 10.83 -22.73 -4.02
CA GLU A 41 10.31 -23.69 -5.01
C GLU A 41 10.13 -23.05 -6.41
N PHE A 42 10.10 -21.72 -6.47
CA PHE A 42 10.00 -21.00 -7.73
C PHE A 42 11.41 -20.59 -8.21
N GLU A 43 11.82 -21.16 -9.34
CA GLU A 43 13.04 -20.72 -10.02
C GLU A 43 12.75 -19.46 -10.83
N ASP A 44 13.29 -18.36 -10.34
CA ASP A 44 13.14 -17.06 -10.97
C ASP A 44 14.40 -16.73 -11.78
N ASN A 45 14.28 -16.65 -13.10
CA ASN A 45 15.35 -16.21 -13.99
C ASN A 45 15.53 -14.68 -13.87
N TRP A 46 15.57 -14.17 -12.65
CA TRP A 46 15.78 -12.77 -12.40
C TRP A 46 17.21 -12.37 -12.76
N MET A 47 17.37 -11.78 -13.94
CA MET A 47 18.66 -11.28 -14.41
C MET A 47 18.79 -9.80 -14.07
N VAL A 48 19.92 -9.47 -13.45
CA VAL A 48 20.33 -8.07 -13.24
C VAL A 48 20.62 -7.44 -14.61
N GLN A 49 19.75 -6.52 -15.02
CA GLN A 49 20.05 -5.66 -16.17
C GLN A 49 20.49 -4.31 -15.63
N VAL A 50 21.80 -4.07 -15.63
CA VAL A 50 22.34 -2.72 -15.37
C VAL A 50 22.06 -1.89 -16.62
N GLN A 51 21.05 -1.03 -16.55
CA GLN A 51 20.82 -0.02 -17.58
C GLN A 51 21.27 1.35 -17.06
N HIS A 52 22.05 2.04 -17.87
CA HIS A 52 22.27 3.47 -17.67
C HIS A 52 20.95 4.19 -17.96
N LEU A 53 20.29 4.65 -16.91
CA LEU A 53 19.13 5.51 -17.00
C LEU A 53 19.58 6.90 -17.41
N GLU A 54 19.30 7.30 -18.64
CA GLU A 54 19.12 8.70 -18.93
C GLU A 54 17.79 9.13 -18.28
N LEU A 55 17.89 9.86 -17.17
CA LEU A 55 16.74 10.48 -16.53
C LEU A 55 16.09 11.43 -17.54
N THR A 56 15.04 10.95 -18.22
CA THR A 56 14.17 11.85 -18.99
C THR A 56 13.58 12.85 -18.01
N LYS A 57 13.69 14.13 -18.33
CA LYS A 57 13.06 15.18 -17.53
C LYS A 57 11.56 14.83 -17.38
N PRO A 58 11.02 14.75 -16.16
CA PRO A 58 9.61 14.45 -15.98
C PRO A 58 8.75 15.41 -16.80
N GLY A 59 7.82 14.87 -17.60
CA GLY A 59 6.75 15.64 -18.22
C GLY A 59 7.04 16.33 -19.54
N GLY A 60 8.14 16.03 -20.20
CA GLY A 60 8.43 16.59 -21.53
C GLY A 60 8.68 18.10 -21.54
N ASN A 61 8.83 18.67 -22.72
CA ASN A 61 9.08 20.10 -22.93
C ASN A 61 7.88 20.93 -22.45
N GLY A 62 8.10 21.79 -21.46
CA GLY A 62 7.08 22.73 -20.92
C GLY A 62 6.45 22.30 -19.59
N TYR A 63 6.51 21.04 -19.17
CA TYR A 63 5.94 20.63 -17.89
C TYR A 63 6.71 21.19 -16.69
N HIS A 64 8.02 21.32 -16.80
CA HIS A 64 8.84 21.94 -15.78
C HIS A 64 8.46 23.42 -15.60
N ASP A 65 8.26 24.14 -16.70
CA ASP A 65 7.87 25.54 -16.69
C ASP A 65 6.45 25.72 -16.12
N PHE A 66 5.54 24.81 -16.46
CA PHE A 66 4.21 24.74 -15.86
C PHE A 66 4.28 24.55 -14.33
N LEU A 67 5.05 23.57 -13.85
CA LEU A 67 5.22 23.34 -12.41
C LEU A 67 5.86 24.52 -11.71
N GLN A 68 6.82 25.20 -12.35
CA GLN A 68 7.45 26.39 -11.82
C GLN A 68 6.44 27.53 -11.68
N GLN A 69 5.62 27.76 -12.70
CA GLN A 69 4.53 28.75 -12.64
C GLN A 69 3.51 28.43 -11.54
N GLN A 70 3.10 27.15 -11.40
CA GLN A 70 2.18 26.75 -10.34
C GLN A 70 2.80 26.97 -8.94
N LYS A 71 4.10 26.72 -8.80
CA LYS A 71 4.83 26.98 -7.56
C LYS A 71 4.86 28.47 -7.21
N GLU A 72 5.10 29.34 -8.18
CA GLU A 72 5.08 30.78 -8.01
C GLU A 72 3.69 31.31 -7.65
N ILE A 73 2.64 30.82 -8.33
CA ILE A 73 1.24 31.16 -8.00
C ILE A 73 0.92 30.75 -6.56
N ASN A 74 1.31 29.55 -6.16
CA ASN A 74 1.06 29.08 -4.80
C ASN A 74 1.86 29.86 -3.75
N GLN A 75 3.09 30.25 -4.04
CA GLN A 75 3.90 31.10 -3.15
C GLN A 75 3.30 32.51 -2.96
N THR A 76 2.69 33.06 -4.01
CA THR A 76 1.99 34.35 -3.90
C THR A 76 0.63 34.23 -3.20
N ARG A 77 -0.07 33.10 -3.40
CA ARG A 77 -1.38 32.81 -2.79
C ARG A 77 -1.28 32.49 -1.31
N PHE A 78 -0.25 31.74 -0.94
CA PHE A 78 0.05 31.39 0.46
C PHE A 78 1.31 32.14 0.88
N LYS A 79 1.19 33.46 1.17
CA LYS A 79 2.28 34.20 1.79
C LYS A 79 2.74 33.45 3.03
N LYS A 80 4.02 33.02 3.06
CA LYS A 80 4.62 32.56 4.31
C LYS A 80 4.38 33.65 5.35
N ASN A 81 3.55 33.36 6.34
CA ASN A 81 3.60 34.13 7.57
C ASN A 81 5.06 34.08 8.01
N GLU A 82 5.70 35.24 8.16
CA GLU A 82 7.02 35.31 8.75
C GLU A 82 6.91 34.61 10.11
N VAL A 83 7.37 33.37 10.12
CA VAL A 83 7.54 32.66 11.38
C VAL A 83 8.59 33.50 12.10
N SER A 84 8.16 34.26 13.12
CA SER A 84 9.08 34.94 14.03
C SER A 84 10.19 33.96 14.34
N HIS A 85 11.41 34.30 13.99
CA HIS A 85 12.59 33.49 14.29
C HIS A 85 12.59 33.23 15.79
N ILE A 86 12.03 32.08 16.18
CA ILE A 86 12.38 31.50 17.45
C ILE A 86 13.88 31.30 17.30
N GLN A 87 14.67 32.07 18.04
CA GLN A 87 16.09 31.85 18.18
C GLN A 87 16.24 30.45 18.79
N THR A 88 16.27 29.45 17.91
CA THR A 88 16.75 28.15 18.31
C THR A 88 18.21 28.39 18.67
N HIS A 89 18.50 28.33 19.96
CA HIS A 89 19.86 28.16 20.40
C HIS A 89 20.44 27.01 19.57
N LYS A 90 21.30 27.34 18.61
CA LYS A 90 22.11 26.36 17.90
C LYS A 90 22.98 25.69 18.97
N LYS A 91 22.48 24.66 19.62
CA LYS A 91 23.34 23.60 20.10
C LYS A 91 23.97 23.07 18.82
N ASN A 92 25.25 23.38 18.63
CA ASN A 92 26.09 22.71 17.65
C ASN A 92 26.21 21.23 18.08
N LEU A 93 25.14 20.48 17.89
CA LEU A 93 25.24 19.04 17.76
C LEU A 93 25.72 18.83 16.32
N ASN A 94 27.04 18.94 16.10
CA ASN A 94 27.69 18.26 15.00
C ASN A 94 27.63 16.74 15.28
N VAL A 95 26.43 16.22 15.43
CA VAL A 95 26.19 14.80 15.22
C VAL A 95 26.01 14.69 13.71
N GLY A 96 27.13 14.61 13.00
CA GLY A 96 27.10 14.13 11.63
C GLY A 96 26.37 12.81 11.62
N LEU A 97 25.44 12.64 10.67
CA LEU A 97 24.84 11.33 10.42
C LEU A 97 26.00 10.36 10.15
N ASN A 98 26.26 9.45 11.09
CA ASN A 98 27.26 8.43 10.90
C ASN A 98 26.59 7.30 10.10
N ILE A 99 27.01 7.09 8.85
CA ILE A 99 26.59 5.93 8.06
C ILE A 99 27.63 4.86 8.33
N ASP A 100 27.32 3.96 9.25
CA ASP A 100 28.26 2.93 9.66
C ASP A 100 28.36 1.80 8.62
N TYR A 101 27.32 1.64 7.80
CA TYR A 101 27.21 0.52 6.88
C TYR A 101 26.29 0.82 5.68
N GLY A 102 26.62 0.27 4.52
CA GLY A 102 25.79 0.32 3.31
C GLY A 102 26.05 -0.89 2.42
N PHE A 103 25.03 -1.35 1.70
CA PHE A 103 25.13 -2.47 0.78
C PHE A 103 24.41 -2.19 -0.54
N GLU A 104 24.75 -2.95 -1.59
CA GLU A 104 24.02 -2.88 -2.85
C GLU A 104 22.66 -3.58 -2.71
N GLY A 105 21.58 -2.81 -2.86
CA GLY A 105 20.21 -3.30 -2.80
C GLY A 105 19.72 -3.91 -4.10
N ASN A 106 18.49 -3.55 -4.48
CA ASN A 106 17.92 -3.95 -5.76
C ASN A 106 18.50 -3.14 -6.91
N TYR A 107 18.74 -3.81 -8.04
CA TYR A 107 19.11 -3.16 -9.27
C TYR A 107 17.89 -2.71 -10.07
N TYR A 108 18.07 -1.69 -10.89
CA TYR A 108 17.03 -1.25 -11.81
C TYR A 108 16.60 -2.39 -12.76
N ASN A 109 15.31 -2.67 -12.80
CA ASN A 109 14.70 -3.77 -13.56
C ASN A 109 13.80 -3.30 -14.72
N ASN A 110 14.04 -2.13 -15.27
CA ASN A 110 13.23 -1.51 -16.34
C ASN A 110 11.79 -1.13 -15.94
N LYS A 111 11.49 -1.04 -14.64
CA LYS A 111 10.19 -0.58 -14.15
C LYS A 111 10.28 0.86 -13.67
N VAL A 112 9.28 1.66 -14.05
CA VAL A 112 9.14 3.05 -13.61
C VAL A 112 7.69 3.27 -13.25
N PRO A 113 7.42 3.83 -12.07
CA PRO A 113 8.34 4.15 -10.96
C PRO A 113 8.93 2.89 -10.30
N ASN A 114 9.98 3.04 -9.51
CA ASN A 114 10.64 1.91 -8.84
C ASN A 114 9.99 1.50 -7.52
N ASP A 115 9.17 2.35 -6.90
CA ASP A 115 8.32 2.07 -5.73
C ASP A 115 9.03 1.29 -4.61
N ASN A 116 10.11 1.87 -4.09
CA ASN A 116 10.95 1.25 -3.08
C ASN A 116 10.17 0.96 -1.79
N THR A 117 10.35 -0.24 -1.26
CA THR A 117 9.80 -0.68 0.02
C THR A 117 10.80 -1.54 0.77
N LEU A 118 10.73 -1.53 2.10
CA LEU A 118 11.68 -2.23 2.96
C LEU A 118 11.01 -2.67 4.26
N ALA A 119 11.33 -3.87 4.71
CA ALA A 119 11.03 -4.36 6.05
C ALA A 119 12.26 -5.09 6.61
N ILE A 120 12.53 -4.93 7.91
CA ILE A 120 13.64 -5.57 8.59
C ILE A 120 13.16 -6.18 9.91
N SER A 121 13.55 -7.43 10.19
CA SER A 121 13.28 -8.11 11.44
C SER A 121 14.22 -7.67 12.56
N ASN A 122 13.85 -7.99 13.79
CA ASN A 122 14.72 -7.77 14.95
C ASN A 122 16.06 -8.53 14.86
N ASP A 123 16.08 -9.63 14.12
CA ASP A 123 17.28 -10.46 13.89
C ASP A 123 18.13 -10.00 12.71
N GLY A 124 17.78 -8.88 12.06
CA GLY A 124 18.55 -8.31 10.97
C GLY A 124 18.32 -8.95 9.60
N LEU A 125 17.28 -9.78 9.44
CA LEU A 125 16.82 -10.23 8.13
C LEU A 125 15.96 -9.15 7.48
N MET A 126 16.26 -8.81 6.23
CA MET A 126 15.63 -7.71 5.52
C MET A 126 14.99 -8.19 4.22
N ILE A 127 13.81 -7.70 3.93
CA ILE A 127 13.21 -7.79 2.60
C ILE A 127 13.20 -6.38 2.01
N ALA A 128 13.89 -6.18 0.90
CA ALA A 128 13.92 -4.91 0.19
C ALA A 128 13.38 -5.10 -1.22
N GLY A 129 12.35 -4.34 -1.58
CA GLY A 129 11.66 -4.45 -2.86
C GLY A 129 11.72 -3.19 -3.69
N ILE A 130 11.61 -3.41 -4.96
CA ILE A 130 11.29 -2.42 -5.98
C ILE A 130 10.13 -2.94 -6.81
N ASN A 131 9.59 -2.13 -7.69
CA ASN A 131 8.46 -2.53 -8.51
C ASN A 131 8.78 -3.84 -9.26
N SER A 132 7.99 -4.89 -8.97
CA SER A 132 7.98 -6.26 -9.47
C SER A 132 9.07 -7.23 -8.96
N SER A 133 10.04 -6.79 -8.16
CA SER A 133 11.11 -7.67 -7.64
C SER A 133 11.55 -7.30 -6.22
N TYR A 134 12.22 -8.25 -5.55
CA TYR A 134 12.74 -8.03 -4.21
C TYR A 134 14.03 -8.86 -3.96
N ILE A 135 14.76 -8.47 -2.92
CA ILE A 135 15.85 -9.22 -2.33
C ILE A 135 15.54 -9.57 -0.88
N ILE A 136 16.09 -10.68 -0.41
CA ILE A 136 16.22 -11.00 1.00
C ILE A 136 17.70 -10.89 1.34
N TYR A 137 18.00 -10.12 2.37
CA TYR A 137 19.36 -9.78 2.78
C TYR A 137 19.55 -10.06 4.27
N ASP A 138 20.67 -10.65 4.62
CA ASP A 138 21.11 -10.87 6.00
C ASP A 138 22.13 -9.80 6.38
N GLN A 139 21.72 -8.89 7.26
CA GLN A 139 22.57 -7.80 7.74
C GLN A 139 23.74 -8.30 8.58
N ASN A 140 23.56 -9.40 9.32
CA ASN A 140 24.60 -9.91 10.22
C ASN A 140 25.75 -10.57 9.46
N ASN A 141 25.45 -11.20 8.32
CA ASN A 141 26.40 -11.90 7.48
C ASN A 141 26.77 -11.12 6.21
N ASP A 142 26.25 -9.90 6.04
CA ASP A 142 26.48 -9.06 4.85
C ASP A 142 26.25 -9.84 3.55
N SER A 143 25.10 -10.49 3.44
CA SER A 143 24.86 -11.37 2.30
C SER A 143 23.43 -11.30 1.77
N ILE A 144 23.30 -11.33 0.44
CA ILE A 144 22.02 -11.50 -0.23
C ILE A 144 21.68 -12.99 -0.23
N LEU A 145 20.62 -13.35 0.48
CA LEU A 145 20.15 -14.73 0.59
C LEU A 145 19.28 -15.14 -0.60
N LYS A 146 18.50 -14.21 -1.14
CA LYS A 146 17.58 -14.46 -2.26
C LYS A 146 17.41 -13.21 -3.11
N ARG A 147 17.30 -13.41 -4.42
CA ARG A 147 16.77 -12.45 -5.38
C ARG A 147 15.57 -13.09 -6.06
N ALA A 148 14.44 -12.42 -6.09
CA ALA A 148 13.22 -12.96 -6.67
C ALA A 148 12.33 -11.86 -7.25
N THR A 149 11.40 -12.27 -8.10
CA THR A 149 10.28 -11.41 -8.53
C THR A 149 9.03 -11.72 -7.70
N LEU A 150 8.03 -10.84 -7.76
CA LEU A 150 6.74 -11.06 -7.09
C LEU A 150 5.99 -12.30 -7.64
N ASN A 151 6.45 -12.88 -8.78
CA ASN A 151 5.91 -14.14 -9.28
C ASN A 151 6.12 -15.30 -8.30
N SER A 152 7.18 -15.27 -7.50
CA SER A 152 7.46 -16.31 -6.50
C SER A 152 6.34 -16.50 -5.47
N LEU A 153 5.51 -15.48 -5.24
CA LEU A 153 4.35 -15.54 -4.34
C LEU A 153 3.03 -15.85 -5.06
N THR A 154 3.06 -16.00 -6.38
CA THR A 154 1.84 -16.22 -7.16
C THR A 154 1.91 -17.42 -8.11
N PHE A 155 3.03 -18.14 -8.14
CA PHE A 155 3.24 -19.21 -9.13
C PHE A 155 2.24 -20.36 -8.99
N SER A 156 1.73 -20.63 -7.78
CA SER A 156 0.72 -21.66 -7.54
C SER A 156 -0.72 -21.22 -7.89
N PHE A 157 -0.91 -19.94 -8.24
CA PHE A 157 -2.17 -19.41 -8.78
C PHE A 157 -2.09 -19.38 -10.30
N ASN A 158 -2.33 -20.51 -10.96
CA ASN A 158 -2.09 -20.72 -12.39
C ASN A 158 -2.67 -19.62 -13.29
N GLN A 159 -3.85 -19.10 -12.95
CA GLN A 159 -4.51 -18.03 -13.69
C GLN A 159 -3.77 -16.70 -13.65
N LEU A 160 -2.84 -16.53 -12.69
CA LEU A 160 -2.11 -15.29 -12.46
C LEU A 160 -0.64 -15.32 -12.95
N LEU A 161 -0.15 -16.45 -13.47
CA LEU A 161 1.26 -16.61 -13.84
C LEU A 161 1.79 -15.51 -14.76
N PHE A 162 1.01 -15.12 -15.77
CA PHE A 162 1.40 -14.14 -16.79
C PHE A 162 0.80 -12.75 -16.55
N VAL A 163 0.08 -12.57 -15.46
CA VAL A 163 -0.49 -11.28 -15.09
C VAL A 163 0.57 -10.41 -14.43
N LYS A 164 0.61 -9.11 -14.76
CA LYS A 164 1.55 -8.15 -14.17
C LYS A 164 1.41 -8.08 -12.66
N LYS A 165 2.54 -8.05 -11.92
CA LYS A 165 2.62 -7.77 -10.48
C LYS A 165 3.41 -6.49 -10.27
N TYR A 166 2.96 -5.63 -9.34
CA TYR A 166 3.53 -4.30 -9.14
C TYR A 166 3.15 -3.71 -7.79
N ASP A 167 3.68 -2.54 -7.45
CA ASP A 167 3.42 -1.75 -6.26
C ASP A 167 3.58 -2.53 -4.94
N PRO A 168 4.74 -3.18 -4.69
CA PRO A 168 4.95 -3.92 -3.45
C PRO A 168 5.00 -2.98 -2.25
N LYS A 169 4.44 -3.47 -1.13
CA LYS A 169 4.57 -2.89 0.22
C LYS A 169 4.97 -3.98 1.17
N PHE A 170 6.03 -3.76 1.93
CA PHE A 170 6.53 -4.70 2.92
C PHE A 170 6.49 -4.08 4.29
N ILE A 171 6.14 -4.87 5.28
CA ILE A 171 6.16 -4.47 6.69
C ILE A 171 6.57 -5.65 7.54
N TYR A 172 7.32 -5.38 8.60
CA TYR A 172 7.61 -6.34 9.65
C TYR A 172 6.71 -6.07 10.85
N ASP A 173 6.11 -7.12 11.37
CA ASP A 173 5.31 -7.10 12.59
C ASP A 173 6.16 -7.54 13.78
N PRO A 174 6.63 -6.61 14.62
CA PRO A 174 7.52 -6.96 15.72
C PRO A 174 6.81 -7.73 16.86
N ASN A 175 5.47 -7.69 16.92
CA ASN A 175 4.71 -8.39 17.95
C ASN A 175 4.59 -9.88 17.63
N GLU A 176 4.37 -10.20 16.36
CA GLU A 176 4.22 -11.58 15.89
C GLU A 176 5.55 -12.17 15.37
N ASP A 177 6.59 -11.32 15.26
CA ASP A 177 7.88 -11.66 14.68
C ASP A 177 7.73 -12.25 13.27
N ARG A 178 7.01 -11.54 12.39
CA ARG A 178 6.60 -11.97 11.06
C ARG A 178 6.69 -10.84 10.05
N PHE A 179 6.84 -11.23 8.78
CA PHE A 179 6.75 -10.31 7.65
C PHE A 179 5.38 -10.39 6.98
N ILE A 180 4.94 -9.25 6.45
CA ILE A 180 3.78 -9.16 5.56
C ILE A 180 4.23 -8.49 4.26
N MET A 181 3.81 -9.05 3.13
CA MET A 181 3.94 -8.45 1.80
C MET A 181 2.55 -8.20 1.23
N VAL A 182 2.35 -7.00 0.67
CA VAL A 182 1.15 -6.66 -0.09
C VAL A 182 1.59 -6.13 -1.44
N PHE A 183 0.97 -6.57 -2.52
CA PHE A 183 1.22 -6.05 -3.86
C PHE A 183 0.01 -6.25 -4.76
N LEU A 184 -0.01 -5.57 -5.89
CA LEU A 184 -1.09 -5.66 -6.86
C LEU A 184 -0.77 -6.65 -7.97
N VAL A 185 -1.82 -7.31 -8.46
CA VAL A 185 -1.81 -8.24 -9.59
C VAL A 185 -2.87 -7.80 -10.59
N GLY A 186 -2.50 -7.59 -11.85
CA GLY A 186 -3.44 -7.11 -12.89
C GLY A 186 -3.82 -5.64 -12.74
N ASN A 187 -4.38 -5.07 -13.79
CA ASN A 187 -4.72 -3.65 -13.88
C ASN A 187 -6.03 -3.40 -14.64
N ASN A 188 -6.95 -4.32 -14.52
CA ASN A 188 -8.31 -4.18 -15.05
C ASN A 188 -9.29 -4.96 -14.17
N PRO A 189 -10.59 -4.68 -14.21
CA PRO A 189 -11.59 -5.25 -13.29
C PRO A 189 -11.62 -6.79 -13.26
N ILE A 190 -11.28 -7.44 -14.37
CA ILE A 190 -11.39 -8.90 -14.52
C ILE A 190 -10.24 -9.64 -13.83
N ASN A 191 -9.02 -9.07 -13.89
CA ASN A 191 -7.81 -9.76 -13.44
C ASN A 191 -7.09 -9.05 -12.28
N ASN A 192 -7.65 -7.96 -11.76
CA ASN A 192 -7.05 -7.24 -10.67
C ASN A 192 -7.28 -7.93 -9.32
N HIS A 193 -6.19 -8.12 -8.60
CA HIS A 193 -6.20 -8.69 -7.24
C HIS A 193 -5.23 -7.93 -6.35
N ILE A 194 -5.50 -7.97 -5.07
CA ILE A 194 -4.55 -7.58 -4.03
C ILE A 194 -3.98 -8.88 -3.46
N CYS A 195 -2.70 -9.10 -3.65
CA CYS A 195 -1.98 -10.20 -3.01
C CYS A 195 -1.58 -9.77 -1.60
N VAL A 196 -1.94 -10.57 -0.60
CA VAL A 196 -1.55 -10.39 0.79
C VAL A 196 -0.86 -11.66 1.23
N ALA A 197 0.40 -11.55 1.62
CA ALA A 197 1.22 -12.70 2.02
C ALA A 197 1.79 -12.50 3.43
N PHE A 198 1.62 -13.52 4.27
CA PHE A 198 2.09 -13.56 5.65
C PHE A 198 3.18 -14.61 5.77
N SER A 199 4.37 -14.26 6.29
CA SER A 199 5.41 -15.26 6.55
C SER A 199 4.99 -16.18 7.69
N THR A 200 5.40 -17.45 7.62
CA THR A 200 5.11 -18.45 8.67
C THR A 200 6.11 -18.39 9.83
N SER A 201 7.23 -17.69 9.62
CA SER A 201 8.28 -17.47 10.61
C SER A 201 8.92 -16.08 10.45
N ASN A 202 9.88 -15.74 11.30
CA ASN A 202 10.70 -14.54 11.17
C ASN A 202 11.80 -14.66 10.10
N ASN A 203 11.98 -15.86 9.53
CA ASN A 203 12.85 -16.08 8.39
C ASN A 203 12.05 -15.95 7.09
N PRO A 204 12.25 -14.90 6.28
CA PRO A 204 11.49 -14.69 5.06
C PRO A 204 11.77 -15.70 3.94
N LEU A 205 12.74 -16.60 4.14
CA LEU A 205 12.99 -17.73 3.22
C LEU A 205 12.09 -18.95 3.48
N ASP A 206 11.41 -18.98 4.63
CA ASP A 206 10.45 -20.03 4.96
C ASP A 206 9.13 -19.85 4.19
N ASP A 207 8.14 -20.65 4.53
CA ASP A 207 6.86 -20.65 3.85
C ASP A 207 6.07 -19.34 4.07
N TRP A 208 5.19 -19.06 3.13
CA TRP A 208 4.29 -17.93 3.15
C TRP A 208 2.84 -18.37 2.95
N ASN A 209 1.95 -17.87 3.77
CA ASN A 209 0.50 -17.98 3.57
C ASN A 209 0.06 -16.82 2.67
N VAL A 210 -0.35 -17.13 1.46
CA VAL A 210 -0.66 -16.16 0.41
C VAL A 210 -2.15 -16.16 0.10
N TYR A 211 -2.74 -14.99 0.13
CA TYR A 211 -4.16 -14.74 -0.13
C TYR A 211 -4.34 -13.78 -1.31
N MET A 212 -5.38 -14.02 -2.11
CA MET A 212 -5.77 -13.15 -3.22
C MET A 212 -7.15 -12.53 -2.93
N LEU A 213 -7.18 -11.24 -2.66
CA LEU A 213 -8.41 -10.48 -2.57
C LEU A 213 -8.76 -9.94 -3.96
N THR A 214 -10.06 -9.86 -4.27
CA THR A 214 -10.48 -9.21 -5.53
C THR A 214 -10.16 -7.72 -5.53
N GLY A 215 -9.64 -7.22 -6.63
CA GLY A 215 -9.37 -5.80 -6.81
C GLY A 215 -10.62 -5.00 -7.18
N ASP A 216 -11.64 -5.62 -7.79
CA ASP A 216 -12.98 -5.04 -7.92
C ASP A 216 -13.81 -5.37 -6.67
N ALA A 217 -13.43 -4.78 -5.53
CA ALA A 217 -13.95 -5.11 -4.22
C ALA A 217 -15.44 -4.77 -4.04
N LEU A 218 -15.99 -3.87 -4.85
CA LEU A 218 -17.41 -3.47 -4.80
C LEU A 218 -18.25 -4.11 -5.91
N GLY A 219 -17.65 -4.85 -6.85
CA GLY A 219 -18.34 -5.42 -8.01
C GLY A 219 -18.90 -4.34 -8.95
N THR A 220 -18.18 -3.26 -9.14
CA THR A 220 -18.61 -2.07 -9.90
C THR A 220 -17.85 -1.87 -11.20
N ASP A 221 -17.13 -2.91 -11.68
CA ASP A 221 -16.30 -2.87 -12.88
C ASP A 221 -15.15 -1.85 -12.79
N HIS A 222 -14.55 -1.75 -11.59
CA HIS A 222 -13.38 -0.94 -11.29
C HIS A 222 -12.21 -1.84 -10.88
N TRP A 223 -11.03 -1.28 -10.77
CA TRP A 223 -9.83 -1.98 -10.32
C TRP A 223 -9.09 -1.17 -9.26
N THR A 224 -8.39 -1.85 -8.36
CA THR A 224 -7.67 -1.23 -7.25
C THR A 224 -6.24 -0.90 -7.64
N ASP A 225 -5.77 0.30 -7.26
CA ASP A 225 -4.41 0.78 -7.47
C ASP A 225 -3.86 1.49 -6.23
N TYR A 226 -2.56 1.70 -6.20
CA TYR A 226 -1.84 2.46 -5.18
C TYR A 226 -2.07 1.96 -3.74
N PRO A 227 -1.61 0.76 -3.38
CA PRO A 227 -1.79 0.21 -2.05
C PRO A 227 -0.87 0.93 -1.04
N ALA A 228 -1.41 1.19 0.16
CA ALA A 228 -0.61 1.51 1.34
C ALA A 228 -1.03 0.61 2.48
N ILE A 229 -0.11 0.32 3.42
CA ILE A 229 -0.35 -0.63 4.51
C ILE A 229 0.03 -0.04 5.86
N SER A 230 -0.65 -0.50 6.91
CA SER A 230 -0.35 -0.18 8.29
C SER A 230 -0.78 -1.33 9.20
N LEU A 231 -0.15 -1.45 10.38
CA LEU A 231 -0.44 -2.47 11.37
C LEU A 231 -0.93 -1.85 12.68
N THR A 232 -1.82 -2.57 13.35
CA THR A 232 -2.07 -2.47 14.78
C THR A 232 -1.61 -3.76 15.46
N ASN A 233 -1.89 -3.91 16.76
CA ASN A 233 -1.59 -5.15 17.47
C ASN A 233 -2.33 -6.36 16.86
N ASP A 234 -3.53 -6.17 16.36
CA ASP A 234 -4.42 -7.25 15.98
C ASP A 234 -4.72 -7.29 14.47
N GLU A 235 -4.50 -6.17 13.76
CA GLU A 235 -5.03 -6.00 12.41
C GLU A 235 -4.00 -5.43 11.42
N LEU A 236 -4.15 -5.84 10.18
CA LEU A 236 -3.53 -5.25 8.99
C LEU A 236 -4.56 -4.35 8.31
N PHE A 237 -4.20 -3.11 8.06
CA PHE A 237 -4.95 -2.19 7.22
C PHE A 237 -4.28 -2.04 5.87
N ILE A 238 -5.09 -2.15 4.80
CA ILE A 238 -4.66 -1.87 3.43
C ILE A 238 -5.57 -0.77 2.90
N THR A 239 -5.01 0.29 2.34
CA THR A 239 -5.78 1.29 1.59
C THR A 239 -5.48 1.15 0.11
N GLY A 240 -6.43 1.50 -0.75
CA GLY A 240 -6.25 1.55 -2.19
C GLY A 240 -7.27 2.47 -2.85
N ASN A 241 -6.95 2.90 -4.06
CA ASN A 241 -7.85 3.70 -4.89
C ASN A 241 -8.58 2.79 -5.86
N LEU A 242 -9.90 2.87 -5.90
CA LEU A 242 -10.72 2.21 -6.90
C LEU A 242 -10.80 3.09 -8.14
N LEU A 243 -10.36 2.55 -9.27
CA LEU A 243 -10.21 3.28 -10.54
C LEU A 243 -11.07 2.68 -11.64
N GLN A 244 -11.61 3.56 -12.48
CA GLN A 244 -12.27 3.17 -13.72
C GLN A 244 -11.26 2.66 -14.73
N HIS A 245 -11.60 1.57 -15.44
CA HIS A 245 -10.72 0.99 -16.45
C HIS A 245 -10.68 1.84 -17.73
N ASN A 246 -9.52 1.85 -18.43
CA ASN A 246 -9.26 2.58 -19.67
C ASN A 246 -9.41 4.10 -19.61
N VAL A 247 -9.33 4.68 -18.42
CA VAL A 247 -9.32 6.13 -18.20
C VAL A 247 -8.03 6.49 -17.45
N SER A 248 -7.55 7.73 -17.59
CA SER A 248 -6.42 8.20 -16.79
C SER A 248 -6.77 8.14 -15.30
N TRP A 249 -5.79 7.90 -14.42
CA TRP A 249 -6.03 7.82 -12.97
C TRP A 249 -6.63 9.12 -12.42
N GLN A 250 -6.34 10.28 -13.02
CA GLN A 250 -6.88 11.57 -12.60
C GLN A 250 -8.38 11.72 -12.89
N GLU A 251 -8.85 11.09 -13.97
CA GLU A 251 -10.25 11.15 -14.40
C GLU A 251 -11.03 9.93 -13.92
N GLY A 252 -10.34 8.80 -13.74
CA GLY A 252 -10.93 7.51 -13.38
C GLY A 252 -11.03 7.23 -11.90
N PHE A 253 -10.56 8.13 -11.02
CA PHE A 253 -10.69 7.92 -9.58
C PHE A 253 -12.17 7.86 -9.19
N TYR A 254 -12.58 6.73 -8.58
CA TYR A 254 -13.94 6.50 -8.12
C TYR A 254 -14.07 6.76 -6.62
N GLN A 255 -13.31 6.03 -5.81
CA GLN A 255 -13.21 6.24 -4.36
C GLN A 255 -11.99 5.53 -3.77
N SER A 256 -11.63 5.90 -2.54
CA SER A 256 -10.68 5.13 -1.76
C SER A 256 -11.38 4.06 -0.92
N LEU A 257 -10.73 2.93 -0.74
CA LEU A 257 -11.19 1.82 0.08
C LEU A 257 -10.19 1.52 1.19
N ILE A 258 -10.68 0.93 2.29
CA ILE A 258 -9.83 0.38 3.36
C ILE A 258 -10.26 -1.07 3.61
N TRP A 259 -9.30 -2.00 3.52
CA TRP A 259 -9.43 -3.37 3.99
C TRP A 259 -8.84 -3.44 5.40
N GLN A 260 -9.64 -3.87 6.36
CA GLN A 260 -9.25 -4.11 7.74
C GLN A 260 -9.29 -5.62 7.96
N ILE A 261 -8.13 -6.22 8.14
CA ILE A 261 -7.90 -7.66 8.09
C ILE A 261 -7.40 -8.15 9.45
N ASP A 262 -8.02 -9.19 10.00
CA ASP A 262 -7.47 -9.93 11.15
C ASP A 262 -6.18 -10.66 10.71
N LYS A 263 -5.02 -10.12 11.10
CA LYS A 263 -3.73 -10.67 10.72
C LYS A 263 -3.43 -12.04 11.33
N THR A 264 -4.10 -12.40 12.45
CA THR A 264 -3.94 -13.71 13.10
C THR A 264 -4.36 -14.84 12.16
N GLN A 265 -5.45 -14.67 11.42
CA GLN A 265 -5.90 -15.66 10.43
C GLN A 265 -4.84 -15.85 9.32
N GLY A 266 -4.23 -14.77 8.88
CA GLY A 266 -3.16 -14.80 7.87
C GLY A 266 -1.92 -15.55 8.36
N TYR A 267 -1.47 -15.27 9.57
CA TYR A 267 -0.31 -15.96 10.16
C TYR A 267 -0.56 -17.44 10.42
N GLN A 268 -1.79 -17.82 10.79
CA GLN A 268 -2.19 -19.21 11.01
C GLN A 268 -2.40 -20.01 9.72
N GLY A 269 -2.48 -19.33 8.56
CA GLY A 269 -2.74 -19.98 7.28
C GLY A 269 -4.16 -20.54 7.19
N ASN A 270 -5.15 -19.84 7.74
CA ASN A 270 -6.54 -20.26 7.65
C ASN A 270 -6.98 -20.34 6.17
N ASP A 271 -7.90 -21.26 5.86
CA ASP A 271 -8.43 -21.41 4.50
C ASP A 271 -9.14 -20.15 3.99
N THR A 272 -9.65 -19.34 4.91
CA THR A 272 -10.28 -18.04 4.63
C THR A 272 -9.51 -16.93 5.33
N LEU A 273 -9.47 -15.76 4.70
CA LEU A 273 -9.03 -14.51 5.31
C LEU A 273 -10.22 -13.57 5.34
N ASP A 274 -10.74 -13.33 6.54
CA ASP A 274 -11.87 -12.42 6.76
C ASP A 274 -11.39 -10.98 6.84
N PHE A 275 -12.18 -10.07 6.29
CA PHE A 275 -11.88 -8.65 6.37
C PHE A 275 -13.14 -7.79 6.39
N ASN A 276 -13.03 -6.63 6.99
CA ASN A 276 -13.99 -5.55 6.87
C ASN A 276 -13.55 -4.64 5.72
N LEU A 277 -14.45 -4.37 4.79
CA LEU A 277 -14.24 -3.41 3.71
C LEU A 277 -14.97 -2.11 4.03
N TRP A 278 -14.21 -1.02 4.14
CA TRP A 278 -14.74 0.32 4.34
C TRP A 278 -14.75 1.07 3.02
N SER A 279 -15.90 1.61 2.67
CA SER A 279 -16.13 2.38 1.45
C SER A 279 -16.92 3.66 1.74
N GLU A 280 -17.11 4.49 0.73
CA GLU A 280 -17.85 5.76 0.84
C GLU A 280 -17.26 6.68 1.94
N LEU A 281 -15.94 6.68 2.06
CA LEU A 281 -15.22 7.53 2.98
C LEU A 281 -15.41 8.99 2.55
N LYS A 282 -16.14 9.76 3.32
CA LYS A 282 -16.42 11.16 3.05
C LYS A 282 -15.82 12.02 4.14
N ASP A 283 -15.33 13.18 3.72
CA ASP A 283 -15.04 14.28 4.63
C ASP A 283 -16.33 15.05 4.90
N ASP A 284 -16.69 15.24 6.16
CA ASP A 284 -17.88 15.99 6.59
C ASP A 284 -17.67 17.52 6.50
N SER A 285 -16.67 18.01 5.74
CA SER A 285 -16.34 19.42 5.59
C SER A 285 -17.18 20.12 4.53
#